data_db907338551380cbc6a9e3dc0d517ec9
#
_entry.id   db907338551380cbc6a9e3dc0d517ec9
#
_cell.length_a   1.000
_cell.length_b   1.000
_cell.length_c   1.000
_cell.angle_alpha   90.00
_cell.angle_beta   90.00
_cell.angle_gamma   90.00
#
_symmetry.space_group_name_H-M   'P 1'
#
loop_
_entity.id
_entity.type
_entity.pdbx_description
1 polymer ?
#
loop_
_entity_poly.entity_id
_entity_poly.type
_entity_poly.pdbx_seq_one_letter_code
_entity_poly.pdbx_strand_id
1 'polypeptide(L)'
;MSNASVSPDPLERACSLVGRFLYHFARIEQKIDQAIIKLLDLDDRASPAVTGGIDFSKKANLVRTCANEQASNDTDKEFADETCRRVFKVNDARQTVAHSAFEPAPGGGVQFKRTVSKEGRVKILDPHWDEERFGREYAAMRVLESRLDGLIQRIRPTEIPFGWSSDFQHIYHRSSSAGRLAAATAGGNWPPNTNES
;
A
#
# COMPACT_ATOMS: atom_id res chain seq x y z
N MET A 1 46.28 -9.69 12.73
CA MET A 1 45.76 -9.16 11.47
C MET A 1 44.43 -8.47 11.78
N SER A 2 44.46 -7.13 11.92
CA SER A 2 43.24 -6.34 12.20
C SER A 2 42.44 -6.21 10.92
N ASN A 3 41.28 -6.84 10.87
CA ASN A 3 40.25 -6.55 9.85
C ASN A 3 39.79 -5.09 10.08
N ALA A 4 40.37 -4.14 9.35
CA ALA A 4 39.79 -2.82 9.25
C ALA A 4 38.40 -2.97 8.62
N SER A 5 37.32 -2.78 9.41
CA SER A 5 35.98 -2.72 8.90
C SER A 5 35.90 -1.55 7.92
N VAL A 6 35.86 -1.85 6.63
CA VAL A 6 35.61 -0.85 5.59
C VAL A 6 34.26 -0.24 5.88
N SER A 7 34.21 1.05 6.17
CA SER A 7 32.94 1.78 6.31
C SER A 7 32.20 1.69 4.98
N PRO A 8 30.89 1.34 4.99
CA PRO A 8 30.13 1.22 3.76
C PRO A 8 30.12 2.54 3.00
N ASP A 9 30.14 2.45 1.66
CA ASP A 9 30.03 3.60 0.77
C ASP A 9 28.79 4.45 1.13
N PRO A 10 28.91 5.78 1.20
CA PRO A 10 27.78 6.66 1.51
C PRO A 10 26.55 6.43 0.65
N LEU A 11 26.70 6.08 -0.63
CA LEU A 11 25.60 5.76 -1.53
C LEU A 11 24.94 4.44 -1.15
N GLU A 12 25.72 3.40 -0.87
CA GLU A 12 25.16 2.11 -0.40
C GLU A 12 24.37 2.28 0.90
N ARG A 13 24.88 3.11 1.81
CA ARG A 13 24.20 3.42 3.07
C ARG A 13 22.88 4.15 2.83
N ALA A 14 22.85 5.16 1.96
CA ALA A 14 21.64 5.87 1.57
C ALA A 14 20.63 4.92 0.91
N CYS A 15 21.06 4.08 -0.03
CA CYS A 15 20.22 3.07 -0.67
C CYS A 15 19.66 2.06 0.34
N SER A 16 20.45 1.64 1.32
CA SER A 16 20.01 0.73 2.39
C SER A 16 18.91 1.35 3.26
N LEU A 17 19.05 2.64 3.64
CA LEU A 17 18.04 3.37 4.40
C LEU A 17 16.72 3.48 3.64
N VAL A 18 16.79 3.91 2.38
CA VAL A 18 15.60 4.03 1.50
C VAL A 18 14.94 2.68 1.26
N GLY A 19 15.73 1.66 0.90
CA GLY A 19 15.22 0.30 0.64
C GLY A 19 14.54 -0.31 1.87
N ARG A 20 15.13 -0.14 3.05
CA ARG A 20 14.54 -0.60 4.31
C ARG A 20 13.23 0.13 4.64
N PHE A 21 13.14 1.44 4.36
CA PHE A 21 11.89 2.18 4.53
C PHE A 21 10.79 1.62 3.63
N LEU A 22 11.08 1.45 2.33
CA LEU A 22 10.11 0.92 1.37
C LEU A 22 9.68 -0.51 1.70
N TYR A 23 10.59 -1.35 2.20
CA TYR A 23 10.25 -2.69 2.69
C TYR A 23 9.22 -2.64 3.82
N HIS A 24 9.44 -1.81 4.85
CA HIS A 24 8.48 -1.68 5.94
C HIS A 24 7.14 -1.08 5.48
N PHE A 25 7.19 -0.12 4.54
CA PHE A 25 5.97 0.43 3.97
C PHE A 25 5.16 -0.63 3.20
N ALA A 26 5.81 -1.46 2.39
CA ALA A 26 5.14 -2.54 1.67
C ALA A 26 4.41 -3.52 2.63
N ARG A 27 4.96 -3.75 3.82
CA ARG A 27 4.28 -4.56 4.85
C ARG A 27 3.01 -3.88 5.38
N ILE A 28 3.04 -2.54 5.56
CA ILE A 28 1.85 -1.76 5.93
C ILE A 28 0.79 -1.86 4.84
N GLU A 29 1.18 -1.70 3.56
CA GLU A 29 0.26 -1.83 2.43
C GLU A 29 -0.37 -3.22 2.39
N GLN A 30 0.43 -4.29 2.57
CA GLN A 30 -0.06 -5.66 2.65
C GLN A 30 -1.09 -5.86 3.79
N LYS A 31 -0.88 -5.23 4.96
CA LYS A 31 -1.85 -5.28 6.07
C LYS A 31 -3.16 -4.56 5.73
N ILE A 32 -3.09 -3.43 5.02
CA ILE A 32 -4.29 -2.73 4.52
C ILE A 32 -5.03 -3.61 3.51
N ASP A 33 -4.33 -4.28 2.60
CA ASP A 33 -4.94 -5.22 1.66
C ASP A 33 -5.62 -6.39 2.38
N GLN A 34 -4.98 -6.98 3.40
CA GLN A 34 -5.58 -8.01 4.25
C GLN A 34 -6.86 -7.52 4.96
N ALA A 35 -6.87 -6.27 5.43
CA ALA A 35 -8.07 -5.67 6.02
C ALA A 35 -9.22 -5.57 5.00
N ILE A 36 -8.93 -5.13 3.77
CA ILE A 36 -9.92 -5.02 2.68
C ILE A 36 -10.46 -6.41 2.29
N ILE A 37 -9.57 -7.38 2.11
CA ILE A 37 -9.94 -8.77 1.80
C ILE A 37 -10.92 -9.29 2.83
N LYS A 38 -10.62 -9.10 4.11
CA LYS A 38 -11.50 -9.53 5.21
C LYS A 38 -12.81 -8.75 5.25
N LEU A 39 -12.77 -7.43 5.06
CA LEU A 39 -13.96 -6.56 5.05
C LEU A 39 -14.97 -6.95 3.97
N LEU A 40 -14.47 -7.26 2.77
CA LEU A 40 -15.28 -7.53 1.59
C LEU A 40 -15.50 -9.03 1.34
N ASP A 41 -15.00 -9.89 2.24
CA ASP A 41 -15.06 -11.36 2.12
C ASP A 41 -14.58 -11.85 0.73
N LEU A 42 -13.44 -11.30 0.29
CA LEU A 42 -12.90 -11.60 -1.03
C LEU A 42 -12.19 -12.95 -1.03
N ASP A 43 -12.44 -13.74 -2.08
CA ASP A 43 -11.68 -14.95 -2.35
C ASP A 43 -10.25 -14.63 -2.90
N ASP A 44 -9.40 -15.65 -2.95
CA ASP A 44 -8.01 -15.52 -3.42
C ASP A 44 -7.90 -15.05 -4.88
N ARG A 45 -8.93 -15.23 -5.71
CA ARG A 45 -8.92 -14.83 -7.12
C ARG A 45 -9.34 -13.38 -7.30
N ALA A 46 -10.32 -12.92 -6.52
CA ALA A 46 -10.83 -11.56 -6.58
C ALA A 46 -9.88 -10.58 -5.87
N SER A 47 -9.20 -11.04 -4.82
CA SER A 47 -8.34 -10.20 -3.96
C SER A 47 -7.31 -9.37 -4.72
N PRO A 48 -6.47 -9.93 -5.62
CA PRO A 48 -5.47 -9.13 -6.34
C PRO A 48 -6.08 -8.13 -7.31
N ALA A 49 -7.22 -8.48 -7.93
CA ALA A 49 -7.91 -7.59 -8.88
C ALA A 49 -8.50 -6.37 -8.17
N VAL A 50 -9.07 -6.58 -6.98
CA VAL A 50 -9.67 -5.49 -6.19
C VAL A 50 -8.58 -4.65 -5.54
N THR A 51 -7.65 -5.27 -4.80
CA THR A 51 -6.64 -4.52 -4.05
C THR A 51 -5.61 -3.86 -4.97
N GLY A 52 -5.21 -4.50 -6.06
CA GLY A 52 -4.25 -3.94 -7.02
C GLY A 52 -4.75 -2.72 -7.80
N GLY A 53 -6.06 -2.57 -7.98
CA GLY A 53 -6.68 -1.46 -8.69
C GLY A 53 -6.98 -0.22 -7.84
N ILE A 54 -6.76 -0.27 -6.52
CA ILE A 54 -7.12 0.81 -5.59
C ILE A 54 -5.86 1.52 -5.08
N ASP A 55 -5.82 2.85 -5.17
CA ASP A 55 -4.76 3.65 -4.58
C ASP A 55 -4.69 3.46 -3.05
N PHE A 56 -3.48 3.49 -2.48
CA PHE A 56 -3.24 3.30 -1.06
C PHE A 56 -4.11 4.19 -0.15
N SER A 57 -4.25 5.49 -0.49
CA SER A 57 -5.08 6.41 0.31
C SER A 57 -6.57 6.03 0.28
N LYS A 58 -7.06 5.54 -0.85
CA LYS A 58 -8.44 5.03 -0.98
C LYS A 58 -8.65 3.76 -0.19
N LYS A 59 -7.67 2.83 -0.23
CA LYS A 59 -7.65 1.63 0.61
C LYS A 59 -7.74 1.97 2.09
N ALA A 60 -6.89 2.90 2.57
CA ALA A 60 -6.87 3.32 3.97
C ALA A 60 -8.18 3.99 4.40
N ASN A 61 -8.79 4.81 3.54
CA ASN A 61 -10.10 5.41 3.80
C ASN A 61 -11.23 4.36 3.86
N LEU A 62 -11.22 3.38 2.95
CA LEU A 62 -12.20 2.28 2.96
C LEU A 62 -12.12 1.51 4.28
N VAL A 63 -10.92 1.09 4.68
CA VAL A 63 -10.70 0.39 5.96
C VAL A 63 -11.18 1.25 7.14
N ARG A 64 -10.86 2.55 7.16
CA ARG A 64 -11.31 3.48 8.20
C ARG A 64 -12.83 3.55 8.29
N THR A 65 -13.50 3.79 7.17
CA THR A 65 -14.96 3.93 7.12
C THR A 65 -15.65 2.66 7.62
N CYS A 66 -15.28 1.50 7.06
CA CYS A 66 -15.89 0.24 7.45
C CYS A 66 -15.59 -0.14 8.90
N ALA A 67 -14.36 0.10 9.39
CA ALA A 67 -14.03 -0.18 10.78
C ALA A 67 -14.82 0.71 11.76
N ASN A 68 -15.06 1.97 11.41
CA ASN A 68 -15.87 2.88 12.22
C ASN A 68 -17.35 2.49 12.24
N GLU A 69 -17.91 2.05 11.11
CA GLU A 69 -19.29 1.56 11.02
C GLU A 69 -19.49 0.26 11.81
N GLN A 70 -18.46 -0.59 11.88
CA GLN A 70 -18.51 -1.85 12.61
C GLN A 70 -18.15 -1.73 14.09
N ALA A 71 -17.64 -0.56 14.54
CA ALA A 71 -17.21 -0.36 15.90
C ALA A 71 -18.38 -0.50 16.89
N SER A 72 -18.23 -1.38 17.87
CA SER A 72 -19.28 -1.67 18.87
C SER A 72 -19.36 -0.61 19.97
N ASN A 73 -18.32 0.23 20.09
CA ASN A 73 -18.20 1.26 21.12
C ASN A 73 -17.21 2.36 20.69
N ASP A 74 -17.19 3.45 21.42
CA ASP A 74 -16.33 4.61 21.13
C ASP A 74 -14.83 4.27 21.19
N THR A 75 -14.41 3.35 22.05
CA THR A 75 -13.00 2.91 22.15
C THR A 75 -12.53 2.21 20.88
N ASP A 76 -13.36 1.36 20.27
CA ASP A 76 -13.03 0.69 19.01
C ASP A 76 -12.97 1.70 17.85
N LYS A 77 -13.87 2.67 17.85
CA LYS A 77 -13.88 3.79 16.90
C LYS A 77 -12.63 4.63 16.96
N GLU A 78 -12.26 5.03 18.18
CA GLU A 78 -11.03 5.80 18.44
C GLU A 78 -9.78 5.01 18.05
N PHE A 79 -9.75 3.70 18.32
CA PHE A 79 -8.66 2.83 17.92
C PHE A 79 -8.52 2.76 16.39
N ALA A 80 -9.63 2.63 15.65
CA ALA A 80 -9.64 2.60 14.19
C ALA A 80 -9.18 3.95 13.61
N ASP A 81 -9.72 5.05 14.10
CA ASP A 81 -9.38 6.40 13.67
C ASP A 81 -7.91 6.73 13.90
N GLU A 82 -7.38 6.43 15.08
CA GLU A 82 -5.97 6.68 15.40
C GLU A 82 -5.05 5.78 14.57
N THR A 83 -5.43 4.52 14.32
CA THR A 83 -4.67 3.61 13.47
C THR A 83 -4.61 4.15 12.05
N CYS A 84 -5.73 4.54 11.46
CA CYS A 84 -5.77 5.11 10.11
C CYS A 84 -5.07 6.46 10.01
N ARG A 85 -5.12 7.33 11.03
CA ARG A 85 -4.34 8.57 11.08
C ARG A 85 -2.84 8.29 10.97
N ARG A 86 -2.34 7.26 11.65
CA ARG A 86 -0.93 6.83 11.53
C ARG A 86 -0.61 6.27 10.15
N VAL A 87 -1.54 5.53 9.53
CA VAL A 87 -1.40 5.06 8.13
C VAL A 87 -1.19 6.23 7.19
N PHE A 88 -2.00 7.29 7.28
CA PHE A 88 -1.85 8.48 6.44
C PHE A 88 -0.51 9.20 6.69
N LYS A 89 -0.08 9.32 7.94
CA LYS A 89 1.22 9.93 8.28
C LYS A 89 2.39 9.16 7.66
N VAL A 90 2.36 7.83 7.69
CA VAL A 90 3.39 6.98 7.05
C VAL A 90 3.32 7.10 5.53
N ASN A 91 2.13 7.23 4.95
CA ASN A 91 1.97 7.47 3.51
C ASN A 91 2.57 8.82 3.07
N ASP A 92 2.43 9.88 3.87
CA ASP A 92 3.07 11.17 3.59
C ASP A 92 4.60 11.05 3.58
N ALA A 93 5.16 10.31 4.52
CA ALA A 93 6.59 9.99 4.55
C ALA A 93 7.02 9.19 3.30
N ARG A 94 6.23 8.19 2.91
CA ARG A 94 6.44 7.38 1.70
C ARG A 94 6.41 8.22 0.42
N GLN A 95 5.51 9.20 0.33
CA GLN A 95 5.47 10.10 -0.81
C GLN A 95 6.80 10.83 -1.02
N THR A 96 7.48 11.20 0.07
CA THR A 96 8.82 11.78 -0.03
C THR A 96 9.85 10.73 -0.48
N VAL A 97 9.89 9.57 0.17
CA VAL A 97 10.92 8.55 -0.08
C VAL A 97 10.79 7.91 -1.47
N ALA A 98 9.56 7.62 -1.92
CA ALA A 98 9.33 6.87 -3.16
C ALA A 98 9.27 7.75 -4.43
N HIS A 99 8.98 9.06 -4.27
CA HIS A 99 8.78 9.95 -5.42
C HIS A 99 9.78 11.11 -5.49
N SER A 100 10.89 11.02 -4.74
CA SER A 100 11.98 11.99 -4.83
C SER A 100 13.22 11.32 -5.40
N ALA A 101 13.98 12.03 -6.20
CA ALA A 101 15.39 11.70 -6.38
C ALA A 101 16.11 11.86 -5.03
N PHE A 102 17.14 11.09 -4.78
CA PHE A 102 17.90 11.20 -3.54
C PHE A 102 19.40 11.02 -3.76
N GLU A 103 20.17 11.57 -2.85
CA GLU A 103 21.63 11.45 -2.79
C GLU A 103 22.07 11.29 -1.34
N PRO A 104 23.28 10.74 -1.09
CA PRO A 104 23.86 10.74 0.25
C PRO A 104 23.99 12.16 0.79
N ALA A 105 23.58 12.39 2.04
CA ALA A 105 23.72 13.69 2.66
C ALA A 105 25.10 13.85 3.30
N PRO A 106 25.69 15.07 3.26
CA PRO A 106 26.88 15.37 4.06
C PRO A 106 26.60 15.14 5.55
N GLY A 107 27.44 14.34 6.21
CA GLY A 107 27.24 13.99 7.63
C GLY A 107 26.34 12.77 7.87
N GLY A 108 25.89 12.07 6.82
CA GLY A 108 25.09 10.84 6.90
C GLY A 108 23.61 11.07 6.63
N GLY A 109 22.91 9.96 6.33
CA GLY A 109 21.51 10.00 5.96
C GLY A 109 21.29 10.24 4.46
N VAL A 110 20.16 10.84 4.12
CA VAL A 110 19.66 10.99 2.74
C VAL A 110 19.14 12.41 2.51
N GLN A 111 19.59 13.04 1.46
CA GLN A 111 19.05 14.29 0.94
C GLN A 111 18.07 13.95 -0.19
N PHE A 112 16.79 14.29 -0.01
CA PHE A 112 15.77 14.10 -1.02
C PHE A 112 15.58 15.36 -1.85
N LYS A 113 15.32 15.20 -3.16
CA LYS A 113 15.02 16.29 -4.11
C LYS A 113 13.65 16.03 -4.72
N ARG A 114 12.65 16.81 -4.33
CA ARG A 114 11.28 16.66 -4.80
C ARG A 114 10.74 17.96 -5.38
N THR A 115 10.24 17.87 -6.60
CA THR A 115 9.48 18.95 -7.20
C THR A 115 7.99 18.72 -6.98
N VAL A 116 7.30 19.69 -6.40
CA VAL A 116 5.84 19.67 -6.23
C VAL A 116 5.23 20.86 -6.96
N SER A 117 4.12 20.61 -7.66
CA SER A 117 3.31 21.67 -8.25
C SER A 117 2.03 21.83 -7.42
N LYS A 118 1.80 23.04 -6.91
CA LYS A 118 0.59 23.37 -6.17
C LYS A 118 0.11 24.76 -6.61
N GLU A 119 -1.17 24.86 -6.95
CA GLU A 119 -1.81 26.13 -7.32
C GLU A 119 -1.08 26.87 -8.45
N GLY A 120 -0.62 26.11 -9.48
CA GLY A 120 0.11 26.70 -10.62
C GLY A 120 1.56 27.15 -10.30
N ARG A 121 2.05 26.88 -9.08
CA ARG A 121 3.44 27.19 -8.67
C ARG A 121 4.25 25.93 -8.50
N VAL A 122 5.48 25.95 -8.99
CA VAL A 122 6.45 24.89 -8.77
C VAL A 122 7.27 25.21 -7.52
N LYS A 123 7.33 24.25 -6.58
CA LYS A 123 8.16 24.34 -5.38
C LYS A 123 9.11 23.16 -5.35
N ILE A 124 10.38 23.44 -5.16
CA ILE A 124 11.39 22.42 -4.89
C ILE A 124 11.44 22.21 -3.38
N LEU A 125 11.24 20.96 -2.95
CA LEU A 125 11.40 20.51 -1.57
C LEU A 125 12.67 19.68 -1.49
N ASP A 126 13.49 19.99 -0.51
CA ASP A 126 14.82 19.41 -0.32
C ASP A 126 14.98 18.88 1.11
N PRO A 127 14.11 17.91 1.53
CA PRO A 127 14.14 17.43 2.90
C PRO A 127 15.34 16.53 3.15
N HIS A 128 16.07 16.83 4.21
CA HIS A 128 17.13 15.98 4.75
C HIS A 128 16.54 15.01 5.79
N TRP A 129 16.87 13.73 5.64
CA TRP A 129 16.56 12.68 6.61
C TRP A 129 17.87 12.05 7.10
N ASP A 130 18.18 12.30 8.36
CA ASP A 130 19.27 11.63 9.06
C ASP A 130 18.87 10.18 9.44
N GLU A 131 19.84 9.42 9.91
CA GLU A 131 19.61 8.03 10.31
C GLU A 131 18.68 7.92 11.51
N GLU A 132 18.70 8.90 12.41
CA GLU A 132 17.81 8.94 13.57
C GLU A 132 16.34 9.09 13.10
N ARG A 133 16.09 9.94 12.12
CA ARG A 133 14.75 10.08 11.52
C ARG A 133 14.29 8.78 10.87
N PHE A 134 15.14 8.12 10.07
CA PHE A 134 14.81 6.79 9.55
C PHE A 134 14.51 5.80 10.66
N GLY A 135 15.31 5.80 11.73
CA GLY A 135 15.07 4.95 12.90
C GLY A 135 13.70 5.19 13.55
N ARG A 136 13.30 6.45 13.70
CA ARG A 136 11.96 6.83 14.20
C ARG A 136 10.83 6.34 13.28
N GLU A 137 11.00 6.51 11.96
CA GLU A 137 10.00 6.05 10.99
C GLU A 137 9.88 4.52 11.00
N TYR A 138 10.98 3.77 11.08
CA TYR A 138 10.95 2.31 11.19
C TYR A 138 10.23 1.86 12.47
N ALA A 139 10.52 2.49 13.60
CA ALA A 139 9.85 2.18 14.85
C ALA A 139 8.35 2.47 14.77
N ALA A 140 7.96 3.61 14.17
CA ALA A 140 6.57 3.98 13.97
C ALA A 140 5.84 2.96 13.06
N MET A 141 6.46 2.52 11.98
CA MET A 141 5.89 1.52 11.08
C MET A 141 5.70 0.15 11.74
N ARG A 142 6.65 -0.30 12.57
CA ARG A 142 6.51 -1.56 13.31
C ARG A 142 5.35 -1.51 14.32
N VAL A 143 5.21 -0.39 15.03
CA VAL A 143 4.07 -0.18 15.92
C VAL A 143 2.75 -0.17 15.14
N LEU A 144 2.75 0.50 13.98
CA LEU A 144 1.57 0.56 13.12
C LEU A 144 1.20 -0.82 12.56
N GLU A 145 2.16 -1.64 12.17
CA GLU A 145 1.95 -3.01 11.71
C GLU A 145 1.19 -3.84 12.77
N SER A 146 1.65 -3.79 14.03
CA SER A 146 0.96 -4.45 15.15
C SER A 146 -0.45 -3.90 15.41
N ARG A 147 -0.65 -2.57 15.26
CA ARG A 147 -1.98 -1.97 15.40
C ARG A 147 -2.93 -2.40 14.28
N LEU A 148 -2.42 -2.53 13.05
CA LEU A 148 -3.21 -3.04 11.92
C LEU A 148 -3.61 -4.50 12.14
N ASP A 149 -2.75 -5.35 12.70
CA ASP A 149 -3.13 -6.70 13.10
C ASP A 149 -4.28 -6.69 14.10
N GLY A 150 -4.20 -5.83 15.11
CA GLY A 150 -5.28 -5.64 16.08
C GLY A 150 -6.57 -5.11 15.44
N LEU A 151 -6.47 -4.24 14.44
CA LEU A 151 -7.62 -3.75 13.68
C LEU A 151 -8.25 -4.88 12.83
N ILE A 152 -7.44 -5.63 12.10
CA ILE A 152 -7.88 -6.76 11.28
C ILE A 152 -8.61 -7.81 12.13
N GLN A 153 -8.17 -8.06 13.35
CA GLN A 153 -8.86 -8.99 14.26
C GLN A 153 -10.26 -8.51 14.64
N ARG A 154 -10.47 -7.20 14.79
CA ARG A 154 -11.76 -6.60 15.15
C ARG A 154 -12.73 -6.45 14.00
N ILE A 155 -12.23 -6.32 12.77
CA ILE A 155 -13.04 -6.24 11.55
C ILE A 155 -13.81 -7.55 11.35
N ARG A 156 -15.07 -7.43 11.01
CA ARG A 156 -15.93 -8.53 10.55
C ARG A 156 -16.17 -8.39 9.05
N PRO A 157 -16.41 -9.48 8.31
CA PRO A 157 -16.93 -9.38 6.96
C PRO A 157 -18.18 -8.49 6.99
N THR A 158 -18.25 -7.53 6.12
CA THR A 158 -19.42 -6.68 6.03
C THR A 158 -20.52 -7.54 5.38
N GLU A 159 -21.53 -7.92 6.15
CA GLU A 159 -22.81 -8.26 5.56
C GLU A 159 -23.24 -6.97 4.86
N ILE A 160 -23.01 -6.90 3.55
CA ILE A 160 -23.24 -5.69 2.78
C ILE A 160 -24.75 -5.41 2.85
N PRO A 161 -25.27 -4.53 3.74
CA PRO A 161 -26.65 -4.08 3.70
C PRO A 161 -26.80 -2.97 2.65
N PHE A 162 -25.81 -2.85 1.76
CA PHE A 162 -26.04 -2.09 0.56
C PHE A 162 -27.01 -2.90 -0.26
N GLY A 163 -28.15 -2.34 -0.56
CA GLY A 163 -29.03 -2.73 -1.64
C GLY A 163 -28.30 -2.74 -3.00
N TRP A 164 -27.17 -3.36 -3.04
CA TRP A 164 -26.60 -3.99 -4.21
C TRP A 164 -27.56 -5.12 -4.49
N SER A 165 -28.62 -4.70 -5.21
CA SER A 165 -29.69 -5.57 -5.64
C SER A 165 -29.04 -6.86 -6.16
N SER A 166 -29.75 -7.97 -6.01
CA SER A 166 -29.51 -9.25 -6.66
C SER A 166 -29.00 -9.13 -8.12
N ASP A 167 -29.19 -7.99 -8.75
CA ASP A 167 -28.70 -7.63 -10.09
C ASP A 167 -27.16 -7.59 -10.19
N PHE A 168 -26.43 -7.17 -9.14
CA PHE A 168 -24.96 -7.20 -9.16
C PHE A 168 -24.38 -8.59 -8.95
N GLN A 169 -25.03 -9.43 -8.15
CA GLN A 169 -24.68 -10.85 -8.05
C GLN A 169 -24.90 -11.55 -9.40
N HIS A 170 -25.98 -11.22 -10.10
CA HIS A 170 -26.24 -11.73 -11.45
C HIS A 170 -25.21 -11.26 -12.49
N ILE A 171 -24.70 -10.04 -12.40
CA ILE A 171 -23.64 -9.53 -13.30
C ILE A 171 -22.31 -10.25 -13.01
N TYR A 172 -21.96 -10.47 -11.74
CA TYR A 172 -20.73 -11.15 -11.36
C TYR A 172 -20.77 -12.65 -11.74
N HIS A 173 -21.90 -13.32 -11.51
CA HIS A 173 -22.07 -14.71 -11.94
C HIS A 173 -22.20 -14.85 -13.47
N ARG A 174 -22.74 -13.86 -14.16
CA ARG A 174 -22.81 -13.87 -15.63
C ARG A 174 -21.42 -13.64 -16.27
N SER A 175 -20.60 -12.76 -15.75
CA SER A 175 -19.23 -12.55 -16.26
C SER A 175 -18.34 -13.77 -15.99
N SER A 176 -18.48 -14.45 -14.84
CA SER A 176 -17.73 -15.68 -14.54
C SER A 176 -18.21 -16.90 -15.36
N SER A 177 -19.47 -16.96 -15.75
CA SER A 177 -20.00 -18.01 -16.64
C SER A 177 -19.74 -17.70 -18.13
N ALA A 178 -19.80 -16.43 -18.53
CA ALA A 178 -19.45 -16.01 -19.90
C ALA A 178 -17.95 -16.18 -20.19
N GLY A 179 -17.08 -15.94 -19.20
CA GLY A 179 -15.64 -16.23 -19.32
C GLY A 179 -15.33 -17.72 -19.48
N ARG A 180 -16.13 -18.60 -18.91
CA ARG A 180 -15.99 -20.06 -19.09
C ARG A 180 -16.53 -20.55 -20.45
N LEU A 181 -17.56 -19.93 -20.99
CA LEU A 181 -18.04 -20.25 -22.35
C LEU A 181 -17.09 -19.71 -23.43
N ALA A 182 -16.52 -18.50 -23.24
CA ALA A 182 -15.56 -17.94 -24.19
C ALA A 182 -14.25 -18.74 -24.24
N ALA A 183 -13.77 -19.29 -23.12
CA ALA A 183 -12.61 -20.16 -23.08
C ALA A 183 -12.85 -21.55 -23.72
N ALA A 184 -14.10 -22.02 -23.73
CA ALA A 184 -14.47 -23.31 -24.35
C ALA A 184 -14.68 -23.21 -25.88
N THR A 185 -14.96 -22.00 -26.42
CA THR A 185 -15.17 -21.78 -27.86
C THR A 185 -13.97 -21.18 -28.60
N ALA A 186 -12.92 -20.75 -27.88
CA ALA A 186 -11.68 -20.22 -28.46
C ALA A 186 -10.63 -21.31 -28.80
N GLY A 187 -11.08 -22.52 -29.11
CA GLY A 187 -10.27 -23.57 -29.75
C GLY A 187 -10.19 -23.36 -31.26
N GLY A 188 -9.69 -22.21 -31.71
CA GLY A 188 -9.63 -21.90 -33.13
C GLY A 188 -8.46 -20.98 -33.47
N ASN A 189 -7.38 -21.59 -34.03
CA ASN A 189 -6.39 -21.06 -34.97
C ASN A 189 -6.02 -19.58 -34.91
N TRP A 190 -4.91 -19.28 -34.21
CA TRP A 190 -4.11 -18.09 -34.51
C TRP A 190 -3.34 -18.29 -35.82
N PRO A 191 -3.40 -17.35 -36.76
CA PRO A 191 -2.55 -17.40 -37.93
C PRO A 191 -1.07 -17.19 -37.57
N PRO A 192 -0.12 -17.81 -38.25
CA PRO A 192 1.30 -17.66 -37.97
C PRO A 192 1.75 -16.23 -38.29
N ASN A 193 2.57 -15.70 -37.38
CA ASN A 193 3.22 -14.40 -37.52
C ASN A 193 4.21 -14.42 -38.67
N THR A 194 3.84 -13.84 -39.82
CA THR A 194 4.75 -13.59 -40.95
C THR A 194 5.31 -12.17 -40.81
N ASN A 195 6.46 -12.04 -40.15
CA ASN A 195 7.37 -10.92 -40.34
C ASN A 195 8.77 -11.47 -40.58
N GLU A 196 9.03 -11.84 -41.82
CA GLU A 196 10.36 -11.84 -42.44
C GLU A 196 10.30 -10.84 -43.60
N SER A 197 11.01 -9.72 -43.43
CA SER A 197 11.72 -8.95 -44.46
C SER A 197 12.36 -7.74 -43.80
#